data_76e8bb16ef3a82ad3ad2d7485ac14574
#
_entry.id   76e8bb16ef3a82ad3ad2d7485ac14574
#
_cell.length_a   1.000
_cell.length_b   1.000
_cell.length_c   1.000
_cell.angle_alpha   90.00
_cell.angle_beta   90.00
_cell.angle_gamma   90.00
#
_symmetry.space_group_name_H-M   'P 1'
#
loop_
_entity.id
_entity.type
_entity.pdbx_description
1 polymer ?
#
loop_
_entity_poly.entity_id
_entity_poly.type
_entity_poly.pdbx_seq_one_letter_code
_entity_poly.pdbx_strand_id
1 'polypeptide(L)'
;MSGTVSGRSVYDVAVVGGGNLGLWTAYRLARRSGLRVAVCERGWAGAGATIRSAGVVRQQGGSETAAKLGKLSRELYLKLGERLGLDSGFRDTGYYIVAETERERESFLRLVEVRREAGVENEWVGVEEGRRRFPELNWERFLGATYTPDDGYVHPPVAARNATFAVHLEETVDLFEMCEVREISERAGGYRLRTSRGDVEAERVVDAGGPRGAREVAALVGLDVPVHAVRHEIVTFPKLGAGMRHPFPLFFNVGKGYYVRPEERGALVGMSNALDEADPSGLYQIAFDWDYYERVRPDWEDAFPALRGLPVSRAWAASIDYTPDHLPIIDEPREGFYVLAAGGHGMMWGPALGEKMADLVLDGAARDLPREDIELGRFGREKDPDRVEDMIALPFPKR
;
A
#
# COMPACT_ATOMS: atom_id res chain seq x y z
N MET A 1 7.61 15.87 -23.46
CA MET A 1 7.07 16.09 -24.80
C MET A 1 5.58 15.78 -24.77
N SER A 2 4.71 16.76 -25.03
CA SER A 2 3.25 16.62 -24.97
C SER A 2 2.73 16.00 -26.29
N GLY A 3 2.91 14.69 -26.48
CA GLY A 3 2.27 13.99 -27.57
C GLY A 3 0.76 13.88 -27.31
N THR A 4 -0.07 14.36 -28.22
CA THR A 4 -1.47 13.91 -28.31
C THR A 4 -1.48 12.40 -28.54
N VAL A 5 -2.45 11.69 -27.98
CA VAL A 5 -2.74 10.30 -28.38
C VAL A 5 -3.22 10.37 -29.84
N SER A 6 -2.31 10.43 -30.77
CA SER A 6 -2.61 10.57 -32.20
C SER A 6 -2.19 9.32 -32.93
N GLY A 7 -3.18 8.56 -33.34
CA GLY A 7 -3.06 7.36 -34.16
C GLY A 7 -3.76 6.18 -33.47
N ARG A 8 -4.63 5.50 -34.21
CA ARG A 8 -5.35 4.29 -33.77
C ARG A 8 -4.38 3.13 -33.46
N SER A 9 -3.59 3.24 -32.39
CA SER A 9 -2.86 2.10 -31.89
C SER A 9 -3.71 1.42 -30.84
N VAL A 10 -4.15 0.21 -31.14
CA VAL A 10 -4.80 -0.66 -30.15
C VAL A 10 -3.72 -1.20 -29.22
N TYR A 11 -3.90 -1.02 -27.93
CA TYR A 11 -3.06 -1.61 -26.89
C TYR A 11 -3.60 -2.98 -26.50
N ASP A 12 -2.73 -3.85 -26.03
CA ASP A 12 -3.18 -5.12 -25.45
C ASP A 12 -3.85 -4.87 -24.10
N VAL A 13 -3.31 -3.91 -23.31
CA VAL A 13 -3.83 -3.54 -21.99
C VAL A 13 -3.78 -2.02 -21.80
N ALA A 14 -4.87 -1.43 -21.32
CA ALA A 14 -4.89 -0.09 -20.75
C ALA A 14 -4.96 -0.15 -19.22
N VAL A 15 -4.00 0.46 -18.54
CA VAL A 15 -3.98 0.60 -17.07
C VAL A 15 -4.44 2.00 -16.71
N VAL A 16 -5.49 2.11 -15.93
CA VAL A 16 -6.05 3.39 -15.45
C VAL A 16 -5.51 3.67 -14.05
N GLY A 17 -4.64 4.69 -13.95
CA GLY A 17 -3.94 5.08 -12.75
C GLY A 17 -2.43 4.79 -12.82
N GLY A 18 -1.63 5.85 -12.68
CA GLY A 18 -0.16 5.82 -12.66
C GLY A 18 0.43 5.88 -11.25
N GLY A 19 -0.28 5.35 -10.27
CA GLY A 19 0.23 5.14 -8.90
C GLY A 19 1.10 3.88 -8.78
N ASN A 20 1.49 3.53 -7.54
CA ASN A 20 2.34 2.36 -7.28
C ASN A 20 1.77 1.07 -7.88
N LEU A 21 0.45 0.86 -7.76
CA LEU A 21 -0.25 -0.31 -8.31
C LEU A 21 -0.15 -0.37 -9.83
N GLY A 22 -0.56 0.71 -10.52
CA GLY A 22 -0.61 0.73 -11.99
C GLY A 22 0.77 0.71 -12.63
N LEU A 23 1.76 1.42 -12.06
CA LEU A 23 3.14 1.40 -12.57
C LEU A 23 3.75 0.00 -12.48
N TRP A 24 3.59 -0.68 -11.33
CA TRP A 24 4.08 -2.06 -11.20
C TRP A 24 3.33 -3.04 -12.10
N THR A 25 2.02 -2.90 -12.26
CA THR A 25 1.24 -3.71 -13.19
C THR A 25 1.75 -3.55 -14.62
N ALA A 26 1.86 -2.30 -15.11
CA ALA A 26 2.35 -2.04 -16.46
C ALA A 26 3.76 -2.56 -16.70
N TYR A 27 4.67 -2.31 -15.74
CA TYR A 27 6.04 -2.82 -15.77
C TYR A 27 6.09 -4.35 -15.84
N ARG A 28 5.29 -5.05 -15.02
CA ARG A 28 5.29 -6.53 -14.99
C ARG A 28 4.68 -7.13 -16.25
N LEU A 29 3.60 -6.56 -16.77
CA LEU A 29 3.00 -6.97 -18.05
C LEU A 29 4.01 -6.83 -19.19
N ALA A 30 4.63 -5.67 -19.35
CA ALA A 30 5.63 -5.46 -20.40
C ALA A 30 6.81 -6.44 -20.30
N ARG A 31 7.33 -6.61 -19.10
CA ARG A 31 8.51 -7.46 -18.85
C ARG A 31 8.28 -8.94 -19.05
N ARG A 32 7.08 -9.43 -18.79
CA ARG A 32 6.77 -10.87 -18.85
C ARG A 32 6.26 -11.33 -20.21
N SER A 33 5.63 -10.43 -20.96
CA SER A 33 4.92 -10.82 -22.19
C SER A 33 5.26 -9.98 -23.41
N GLY A 34 5.87 -8.80 -23.22
CA GLY A 34 6.07 -7.83 -24.31
C GLY A 34 4.78 -7.18 -24.82
N LEU A 35 3.67 -7.30 -24.07
CA LEU A 35 2.41 -6.65 -24.41
C LEU A 35 2.57 -5.14 -24.49
N ARG A 36 1.83 -4.54 -25.41
CA ARG A 36 1.72 -3.07 -25.50
C ARG A 36 0.75 -2.56 -24.45
N VAL A 37 1.27 -1.74 -23.54
CA VAL A 37 0.50 -1.23 -22.39
C VAL A 37 0.40 0.28 -22.47
N ALA A 38 -0.83 0.82 -22.39
CA ALA A 38 -1.08 2.22 -22.13
C ALA A 38 -1.33 2.45 -20.65
N VAL A 39 -0.61 3.38 -20.01
CA VAL A 39 -0.93 3.83 -18.66
C VAL A 39 -1.56 5.21 -18.75
N CYS A 40 -2.81 5.37 -18.32
CA CYS A 40 -3.52 6.64 -18.27
C CYS A 40 -3.54 7.19 -16.85
N GLU A 41 -2.75 8.23 -16.58
CA GLU A 41 -2.67 8.91 -15.28
C GLU A 41 -3.26 10.33 -15.39
N ARG A 42 -4.25 10.65 -14.53
CA ARG A 42 -4.91 11.96 -14.56
C ARG A 42 -4.01 13.12 -14.14
N GLY A 43 -3.01 12.86 -13.33
CA GLY A 43 -2.01 13.82 -12.87
C GLY A 43 -0.62 13.42 -13.33
N TRP A 44 0.31 13.38 -12.39
CA TRP A 44 1.68 12.91 -12.61
C TRP A 44 1.87 11.52 -12.03
N ALA A 45 2.67 10.69 -12.66
CA ALA A 45 2.97 9.35 -12.20
C ALA A 45 3.51 9.37 -10.76
N GLY A 46 2.91 8.54 -9.91
CA GLY A 46 3.25 8.47 -8.48
C GLY A 46 2.78 9.63 -7.62
N ALA A 47 2.27 10.72 -8.18
CA ALA A 47 1.93 11.94 -7.44
C ALA A 47 0.66 11.85 -6.55
N GLY A 48 -0.08 10.77 -6.62
CA GLY A 48 -1.28 10.53 -5.80
C GLY A 48 -0.97 10.10 -4.37
N ALA A 49 -1.67 9.08 -3.89
CA ALA A 49 -1.46 8.47 -2.57
C ALA A 49 -0.03 7.91 -2.40
N THR A 50 0.61 7.51 -3.49
CA THR A 50 1.94 6.87 -3.50
C THR A 50 2.99 7.70 -2.78
N ILE A 51 3.26 8.95 -3.19
CA ILE A 51 4.30 9.79 -2.55
C ILE A 51 3.88 10.36 -1.20
N ARG A 52 2.59 10.29 -0.86
CA ARG A 52 2.06 10.75 0.42
C ARG A 52 2.03 9.65 1.49
N SER A 53 2.35 8.43 1.11
CA SER A 53 2.43 7.28 2.02
C SER A 53 3.53 7.48 3.07
N ALA A 54 3.37 6.83 4.20
CA ALA A 54 4.46 6.69 5.17
C ALA A 54 5.52 5.66 4.75
N GLY A 55 5.29 4.91 3.68
CA GLY A 55 6.27 4.01 3.10
C GLY A 55 6.51 2.70 3.86
N VAL A 56 5.69 2.36 4.85
CA VAL A 56 5.86 1.10 5.60
C VAL A 56 5.77 -0.10 4.66
N VAL A 57 6.74 -1.01 4.76
CA VAL A 57 6.75 -2.31 4.06
C VAL A 57 7.04 -3.38 5.09
N ARG A 58 6.07 -4.25 5.33
CA ARG A 58 6.18 -5.33 6.31
C ARG A 58 5.68 -6.65 5.73
N GLN A 59 6.33 -7.72 6.16
CA GLN A 59 5.95 -9.10 5.88
C GLN A 59 5.00 -9.65 6.95
N GLN A 60 4.95 -9.00 8.11
CA GLN A 60 4.09 -9.38 9.23
C GLN A 60 2.61 -9.10 8.91
N GLY A 61 2.04 -9.86 7.97
CA GLY A 61 0.62 -9.78 7.63
C GLY A 61 -0.29 -10.36 8.71
N GLY A 62 -1.59 -10.04 8.65
CA GLY A 62 -2.64 -10.60 9.49
C GLY A 62 -3.16 -11.96 8.98
N SER A 63 -2.74 -12.38 7.80
CA SER A 63 -3.07 -13.65 7.16
C SER A 63 -1.89 -14.17 6.36
N GLU A 64 -1.97 -15.40 5.89
CA GLU A 64 -0.98 -16.00 4.99
C GLU A 64 -0.87 -15.18 3.69
N THR A 65 -2.01 -14.80 3.10
CA THR A 65 -2.07 -13.94 1.90
C THR A 65 -1.34 -12.61 2.13
N ALA A 66 -1.60 -11.93 3.24
CA ALA A 66 -0.96 -10.67 3.57
C ALA A 66 0.55 -10.84 3.80
N ALA A 67 0.98 -11.94 4.43
CA ALA A 67 2.40 -12.25 4.65
C ALA A 67 3.13 -12.53 3.33
N LYS A 68 2.54 -13.32 2.44
CA LYS A 68 3.07 -13.61 1.09
C LYS A 68 3.21 -12.32 0.26
N LEU A 69 2.20 -11.45 0.27
CA LEU A 69 2.25 -10.18 -0.45
C LEU A 69 3.34 -9.25 0.10
N GLY A 70 3.48 -9.14 1.42
CA GLY A 70 4.53 -8.33 2.04
C GLY A 70 5.93 -8.81 1.68
N LYS A 71 6.17 -10.13 1.77
CA LYS A 71 7.44 -10.76 1.41
C LYS A 71 7.79 -10.53 -0.06
N LEU A 72 6.87 -10.82 -0.97
CA LEU A 72 7.07 -10.61 -2.40
C LEU A 72 7.33 -9.14 -2.73
N SER A 73 6.61 -8.21 -2.11
CA SER A 73 6.81 -6.78 -2.33
C SER A 73 8.20 -6.31 -1.93
N ARG A 74 8.66 -6.71 -0.74
CA ARG A 74 10.02 -6.39 -0.28
C ARG A 74 11.06 -6.87 -1.29
N GLU A 75 10.97 -8.11 -1.71
CA GLU A 75 11.88 -8.68 -2.72
C GLU A 75 11.86 -7.90 -4.04
N LEU A 76 10.68 -7.52 -4.51
CA LEU A 76 10.52 -6.81 -5.78
C LEU A 76 11.06 -5.37 -5.70
N TYR A 77 10.92 -4.67 -4.57
CA TYR A 77 11.55 -3.36 -4.38
C TYR A 77 13.07 -3.47 -4.46
N LEU A 78 13.67 -4.43 -3.77
CA LEU A 78 15.11 -4.66 -3.79
C LEU A 78 15.62 -5.03 -5.19
N LYS A 79 14.97 -5.99 -5.84
CA LYS A 79 15.31 -6.44 -7.20
C LYS A 79 15.18 -5.32 -8.24
N LEU A 80 14.19 -4.43 -8.10
CA LEU A 80 14.07 -3.29 -9.01
C LEU A 80 15.24 -2.32 -8.84
N GLY A 81 15.61 -1.98 -7.61
CA GLY A 81 16.77 -1.13 -7.33
C GLY A 81 18.07 -1.71 -7.92
N GLU A 82 18.32 -2.99 -7.67
CA GLU A 82 19.47 -3.73 -8.22
C GLU A 82 19.47 -3.68 -9.76
N ARG A 83 18.36 -4.01 -10.39
CA ARG A 83 18.22 -3.99 -11.85
C ARG A 83 18.49 -2.62 -12.47
N LEU A 84 18.03 -1.56 -11.83
CA LEU A 84 18.22 -0.19 -12.31
C LEU A 84 19.61 0.38 -11.98
N GLY A 85 20.38 -0.29 -11.13
CA GLY A 85 21.61 0.25 -10.57
C GLY A 85 21.37 1.47 -9.68
N LEU A 86 20.21 1.53 -9.01
CA LEU A 86 19.77 2.64 -8.18
C LEU A 86 19.50 2.18 -6.75
N ASP A 87 19.50 3.14 -5.81
CA ASP A 87 18.95 2.90 -4.48
C ASP A 87 17.49 2.46 -4.58
N SER A 88 17.14 1.29 -4.03
CA SER A 88 15.76 0.78 -3.99
C SER A 88 14.82 1.68 -3.20
N GLY A 89 15.37 2.50 -2.31
CA GLY A 89 14.63 3.27 -1.32
C GLY A 89 14.23 2.46 -0.09
N PHE A 90 14.41 1.13 -0.11
CA PHE A 90 14.09 0.28 1.03
C PHE A 90 15.16 0.36 2.12
N ARG A 91 14.71 0.34 3.37
CA ARG A 91 15.55 0.36 4.57
C ARG A 91 15.10 -0.73 5.53
N ASP A 92 15.95 -1.72 5.73
CA ASP A 92 15.80 -2.75 6.75
C ASP A 92 16.07 -2.12 8.12
N THR A 93 15.06 -1.98 8.94
CA THR A 93 15.23 -1.42 10.30
C THR A 93 14.77 -2.39 11.37
N GLY A 94 14.14 -3.48 10.97
CA GLY A 94 13.35 -4.32 11.85
C GLY A 94 12.01 -3.68 12.21
N TYR A 95 11.04 -4.51 12.57
CA TYR A 95 9.68 -4.05 12.83
C TYR A 95 9.03 -4.80 13.99
N TYR A 96 8.61 -4.05 15.00
CA TYR A 96 7.83 -4.55 16.13
C TYR A 96 6.34 -4.26 15.95
N ILE A 97 5.48 -5.25 16.19
CA ILE A 97 4.04 -5.03 16.40
C ILE A 97 3.77 -5.31 17.87
N VAL A 98 3.50 -4.25 18.63
CA VAL A 98 3.38 -4.32 20.09
C VAL A 98 1.98 -4.73 20.52
N ALA A 99 1.88 -5.50 21.62
CA ALA A 99 0.64 -5.92 22.26
C ALA A 99 0.47 -5.22 23.61
N GLU A 100 -0.67 -4.54 23.81
CA GLU A 100 -1.07 -3.94 25.10
C GLU A 100 -2.02 -4.85 25.91
N THR A 101 -2.74 -5.75 25.24
CA THR A 101 -3.77 -6.61 25.85
C THR A 101 -3.46 -8.09 25.67
N GLU A 102 -3.97 -8.94 26.59
CA GLU A 102 -3.82 -10.41 26.46
C GLU A 102 -4.46 -10.94 25.17
N ARG A 103 -5.57 -10.35 24.73
CA ARG A 103 -6.21 -10.71 23.46
C ARG A 103 -5.29 -10.47 22.27
N GLU A 104 -4.61 -9.33 22.23
CA GLU A 104 -3.63 -9.02 21.18
C GLU A 104 -2.45 -9.99 21.25
N ARG A 105 -1.92 -10.23 22.46
CA ARG A 105 -0.83 -11.18 22.68
C ARG A 105 -1.17 -12.58 22.16
N GLU A 106 -2.32 -13.14 22.54
CA GLU A 106 -2.76 -14.45 22.07
C GLU A 106 -2.89 -14.51 20.55
N SER A 107 -3.44 -13.46 19.95
CA SER A 107 -3.57 -13.36 18.49
C SER A 107 -2.22 -13.27 17.80
N PHE A 108 -1.31 -12.47 18.33
CA PHE A 108 0.02 -12.30 17.76
C PHE A 108 0.86 -13.58 17.87
N LEU A 109 0.72 -14.33 18.95
CA LEU A 109 1.38 -15.64 19.09
C LEU A 109 0.89 -16.63 18.01
N ARG A 110 -0.41 -16.68 17.72
CA ARG A 110 -0.94 -17.51 16.62
C ARG A 110 -0.39 -17.05 15.26
N LEU A 111 -0.32 -15.73 15.04
CA LEU A 111 0.18 -15.16 13.78
C LEU A 111 1.68 -15.37 13.55
N VAL A 112 2.47 -15.54 14.60
CA VAL A 112 3.88 -15.94 14.46
C VAL A 112 4.00 -17.24 13.66
N GLU A 113 3.17 -18.25 13.98
CA GLU A 113 3.20 -19.53 13.26
C GLU A 113 2.71 -19.38 11.82
N VAL A 114 1.59 -18.69 11.57
CA VAL A 114 1.06 -18.43 10.21
C VAL A 114 2.13 -17.74 9.35
N ARG A 115 2.82 -16.76 9.89
CA ARG A 115 3.88 -16.02 9.16
C ARG A 115 5.09 -16.89 8.88
N ARG A 116 5.49 -17.74 9.82
CA ARG A 116 6.59 -18.71 9.63
C ARG A 116 6.25 -19.73 8.56
N GLU A 117 5.02 -20.25 8.52
CA GLU A 117 4.54 -21.14 7.47
C GLU A 117 4.55 -20.45 6.09
N ALA A 118 4.25 -19.15 6.04
CA ALA A 118 4.40 -18.31 4.83
C ALA A 118 5.88 -18.00 4.50
N GLY A 119 6.85 -18.50 5.26
CA GLY A 119 8.28 -18.33 5.06
C GLY A 119 8.80 -16.94 5.47
N VAL A 120 8.14 -16.30 6.44
CA VAL A 120 8.57 -15.03 7.04
C VAL A 120 9.29 -15.30 8.35
N GLU A 121 10.48 -14.76 8.53
CA GLU A 121 11.17 -14.78 9.81
C GLU A 121 10.41 -13.89 10.80
N ASN A 122 9.69 -14.51 11.73
CA ASN A 122 8.88 -13.81 12.70
C ASN A 122 8.99 -14.49 14.08
N GLU A 123 9.11 -13.70 15.13
CA GLU A 123 9.23 -14.18 16.50
C GLU A 123 8.41 -13.33 17.47
N TRP A 124 8.07 -13.92 18.61
CA TRP A 124 7.55 -13.19 19.75
C TRP A 124 8.72 -12.74 20.65
N VAL A 125 8.75 -11.45 20.97
CA VAL A 125 9.73 -10.81 21.84
C VAL A 125 9.02 -10.39 23.13
N GLY A 126 9.40 -11.00 24.25
CA GLY A 126 8.89 -10.62 25.58
C GLY A 126 9.51 -9.30 26.06
N VAL A 127 8.90 -8.73 27.12
CA VAL A 127 9.27 -7.38 27.64
C VAL A 127 10.75 -7.26 27.97
N GLU A 128 11.34 -8.23 28.69
CA GLU A 128 12.74 -8.16 29.11
C GLU A 128 13.71 -8.21 27.93
N GLU A 129 13.41 -9.04 26.93
CA GLU A 129 14.18 -9.08 25.68
C GLU A 129 14.00 -7.81 24.87
N GLY A 130 12.77 -7.30 24.82
CA GLY A 130 12.46 -6.04 24.17
C GLY A 130 13.24 -4.86 24.74
N ARG A 131 13.32 -4.75 26.07
CA ARG A 131 14.15 -3.73 26.73
C ARG A 131 15.63 -3.80 26.36
N ARG A 132 16.16 -5.01 26.15
CA ARG A 132 17.55 -5.17 25.70
C ARG A 132 17.76 -4.80 24.25
N ARG A 133 16.84 -5.20 23.37
CA ARG A 133 16.96 -4.99 21.90
C ARG A 133 16.58 -3.58 21.46
N PHE A 134 15.56 -2.99 22.10
CA PHE A 134 15.01 -1.67 21.76
C PHE A 134 14.70 -0.87 23.05
N PRO A 135 15.73 -0.42 23.78
CA PRO A 135 15.57 0.24 25.09
C PRO A 135 14.87 1.60 25.01
N GLU A 136 14.80 2.20 23.82
CA GLU A 136 14.16 3.49 23.61
C GLU A 136 12.62 3.41 23.64
N LEU A 137 12.04 2.21 23.46
CA LEU A 137 10.59 1.98 23.58
C LEU A 137 10.21 1.77 25.04
N ASN A 138 9.12 2.39 25.48
CA ASN A 138 8.59 2.21 26.83
C ASN A 138 7.87 0.84 26.96
N TRP A 139 8.63 -0.20 27.25
CA TRP A 139 8.13 -1.57 27.37
C TRP A 139 7.22 -1.82 28.57
N GLU A 140 7.09 -0.85 29.50
CA GLU A 140 6.15 -0.98 30.63
C GLU A 140 4.68 -0.94 30.17
N ARG A 141 4.45 -0.41 28.98
CA ARG A 141 3.11 -0.34 28.36
C ARG A 141 2.68 -1.64 27.70
N PHE A 142 3.61 -2.55 27.40
CA PHE A 142 3.36 -3.66 26.49
C PHE A 142 3.58 -5.01 27.17
N LEU A 143 2.84 -6.01 26.73
CA LEU A 143 3.02 -7.39 27.13
C LEU A 143 4.10 -8.11 26.31
N GLY A 144 4.56 -7.49 25.27
CA GLY A 144 5.53 -7.97 24.29
C GLY A 144 5.21 -7.47 22.89
N ALA A 145 5.87 -8.04 21.90
CA ALA A 145 5.68 -7.71 20.51
C ALA A 145 6.01 -8.89 19.58
N THR A 146 5.46 -8.91 18.37
CA THR A 146 6.07 -9.69 17.29
C THR A 146 7.17 -8.88 16.63
N TYR A 147 8.20 -9.54 16.12
CA TYR A 147 9.36 -8.91 15.48
C TYR A 147 9.76 -9.65 14.21
N THR A 148 10.06 -8.88 13.16
CA THR A 148 10.66 -9.35 11.91
C THR A 148 11.87 -8.48 11.59
N PRO A 149 13.08 -9.06 11.49
CA PRO A 149 14.31 -8.29 11.28
C PRO A 149 14.36 -7.60 9.92
N ASP A 150 13.83 -8.23 8.90
CA ASP A 150 13.88 -7.81 7.50
C ASP A 150 12.75 -6.86 7.08
N ASP A 151 11.86 -6.50 8.01
CA ASP A 151 10.83 -5.51 7.77
C ASP A 151 11.38 -4.09 7.91
N GLY A 152 10.69 -3.12 7.30
CA GLY A 152 11.13 -1.75 7.36
C GLY A 152 10.23 -0.80 6.58
N TYR A 153 10.84 0.06 5.79
CA TYR A 153 10.12 1.03 4.98
C TYR A 153 10.84 1.35 3.68
N VAL A 154 10.10 1.84 2.69
CA VAL A 154 10.67 2.50 1.51
C VAL A 154 10.52 4.02 1.65
N HIS A 155 11.40 4.78 1.05
CA HIS A 155 11.18 6.20 0.80
C HIS A 155 10.20 6.36 -0.37
N PRO A 156 8.95 6.81 -0.14
CA PRO A 156 7.92 6.81 -1.18
C PRO A 156 8.31 7.58 -2.46
N PRO A 157 8.95 8.75 -2.41
CA PRO A 157 9.43 9.43 -3.61
C PRO A 157 10.47 8.61 -4.40
N VAL A 158 11.33 7.86 -3.72
CA VAL A 158 12.36 7.01 -4.37
C VAL A 158 11.67 5.82 -5.03
N ALA A 159 10.76 5.15 -4.34
CA ALA A 159 9.99 4.03 -4.87
C ALA A 159 9.15 4.43 -6.10
N ALA A 160 8.45 5.58 -6.02
CA ALA A 160 7.67 6.13 -7.14
C ALA A 160 8.56 6.46 -8.34
N ARG A 161 9.69 7.14 -8.12
CA ARG A 161 10.68 7.43 -9.16
C ARG A 161 11.19 6.16 -9.84
N ASN A 162 11.57 5.15 -9.06
CA ASN A 162 12.11 3.90 -9.59
C ASN A 162 11.05 3.15 -10.42
N ALA A 163 9.81 3.06 -9.95
CA ALA A 163 8.72 2.43 -10.69
C ALA A 163 8.41 3.19 -11.99
N THR A 164 8.34 4.53 -11.94
CA THR A 164 8.14 5.38 -13.13
C THR A 164 9.29 5.21 -14.13
N PHE A 165 10.53 5.22 -13.64
CA PHE A 165 11.70 5.03 -14.49
C PHE A 165 11.73 3.64 -15.14
N ALA A 166 11.37 2.59 -14.37
CA ALA A 166 11.25 1.24 -14.90
C ALA A 166 10.24 1.15 -16.04
N VAL A 167 9.09 1.80 -15.90
CA VAL A 167 8.06 1.89 -16.96
C VAL A 167 8.60 2.61 -18.19
N HIS A 168 9.31 3.72 -18.03
CA HIS A 168 9.90 4.47 -19.16
C HIS A 168 11.00 3.71 -19.92
N LEU A 169 11.62 2.72 -19.30
CA LEU A 169 12.62 1.87 -19.94
C LEU A 169 12.01 0.73 -20.78
N GLU A 170 10.72 0.45 -20.63
CA GLU A 170 10.02 -0.58 -21.39
C GLU A 170 9.46 0.04 -22.70
N GLU A 171 10.00 -0.34 -23.84
CA GLU A 171 9.62 0.20 -25.16
C GLU A 171 8.16 -0.08 -25.53
N THR A 172 7.53 -1.05 -24.86
CA THR A 172 6.14 -1.43 -25.09
C THR A 172 5.15 -0.74 -24.17
N VAL A 173 5.59 0.21 -23.31
CA VAL A 173 4.72 0.96 -22.41
C VAL A 173 4.68 2.42 -22.78
N ASP A 174 3.47 2.92 -23.05
CA ASP A 174 3.20 4.34 -23.20
C ASP A 174 2.57 4.89 -21.91
N LEU A 175 3.29 5.78 -21.22
CA LEU A 175 2.79 6.46 -20.01
C LEU A 175 2.24 7.84 -20.39
N PHE A 176 0.93 7.98 -20.27
CA PHE A 176 0.20 9.22 -20.53
C PHE A 176 -0.14 9.92 -19.21
N GLU A 177 0.65 10.92 -18.86
CA GLU A 177 0.38 11.81 -17.73
C GLU A 177 -0.59 12.92 -18.13
N MET A 178 -1.28 13.55 -17.17
CA MET A 178 -2.35 14.52 -17.41
C MET A 178 -3.45 13.97 -18.34
N CYS A 179 -3.69 12.68 -18.26
CA CYS A 179 -4.58 11.90 -19.11
C CYS A 179 -5.68 11.24 -18.25
N GLU A 180 -6.73 12.01 -18.01
CA GLU A 180 -7.88 11.55 -17.23
C GLU A 180 -8.81 10.70 -18.09
N VAL A 181 -9.12 9.48 -17.65
CA VAL A 181 -10.17 8.64 -18.25
C VAL A 181 -11.53 9.12 -17.76
N ARG A 182 -12.43 9.45 -18.68
CA ARG A 182 -13.74 10.04 -18.41
C ARG A 182 -14.90 9.14 -18.77
N GLU A 183 -14.68 8.22 -19.70
CA GLU A 183 -15.68 7.29 -20.19
C GLU A 183 -14.98 6.00 -20.65
N ILE A 184 -15.59 4.86 -20.38
CA ILE A 184 -15.15 3.55 -20.86
C ILE A 184 -16.34 2.90 -21.53
N SER A 185 -16.18 2.50 -22.79
CA SER A 185 -17.22 1.82 -23.57
C SER A 185 -16.66 0.53 -24.18
N GLU A 186 -17.50 -0.51 -24.20
CA GLU A 186 -17.18 -1.75 -24.89
C GLU A 186 -17.18 -1.54 -26.41
N ARG A 187 -16.33 -2.28 -27.10
CA ARG A 187 -16.28 -2.36 -28.55
C ARG A 187 -15.94 -3.79 -28.99
N ALA A 188 -16.05 -4.08 -30.26
CA ALA A 188 -15.62 -5.37 -30.79
C ALA A 188 -14.12 -5.57 -30.51
N GLY A 189 -13.81 -6.59 -29.70
CA GLY A 189 -12.46 -6.97 -29.29
C GLY A 189 -11.86 -6.10 -28.18
N GLY A 190 -12.65 -5.54 -27.26
CA GLY A 190 -12.15 -4.86 -26.07
C GLY A 190 -12.88 -3.56 -25.71
N TYR A 191 -12.13 -2.53 -25.39
CA TYR A 191 -12.63 -1.28 -24.79
C TYR A 191 -12.09 -0.06 -25.50
N ARG A 192 -12.88 1.03 -25.46
CA ARG A 192 -12.47 2.38 -25.81
C ARG A 192 -12.55 3.24 -24.55
N LEU A 193 -11.43 3.86 -24.20
CA LEU A 193 -11.31 4.81 -23.10
C LEU A 193 -11.26 6.22 -23.70
N ARG A 194 -12.26 7.06 -23.41
CA ARG A 194 -12.25 8.47 -23.76
C ARG A 194 -11.49 9.22 -22.69
N THR A 195 -10.40 9.84 -23.07
CA THR A 195 -9.54 10.56 -22.12
C THR A 195 -9.51 12.06 -22.39
N SER A 196 -8.95 12.83 -21.45
CA SER A 196 -8.69 14.27 -21.63
C SER A 196 -7.67 14.58 -22.75
N ARG A 197 -6.97 13.56 -23.28
CA ARG A 197 -5.92 13.71 -24.30
C ARG A 197 -6.23 12.98 -25.61
N GLY A 198 -7.44 12.49 -25.77
CA GLY A 198 -7.88 11.67 -26.91
C GLY A 198 -8.29 10.27 -26.48
N ASP A 199 -8.70 9.45 -27.45
CA ASP A 199 -9.18 8.10 -27.20
C ASP A 199 -8.01 7.11 -27.15
N VAL A 200 -8.08 6.19 -26.18
CA VAL A 200 -7.22 5.01 -26.05
C VAL A 200 -8.07 3.79 -26.33
N GLU A 201 -7.63 2.90 -27.22
CA GLU A 201 -8.28 1.61 -27.48
C GLU A 201 -7.41 0.48 -26.95
N ALA A 202 -8.01 -0.47 -26.22
CA ALA A 202 -7.30 -1.62 -25.67
C ALA A 202 -8.17 -2.86 -25.67
N GLU A 203 -7.55 -4.05 -25.74
CA GLU A 203 -8.27 -5.32 -25.59
C GLU A 203 -8.74 -5.53 -24.14
N ARG A 204 -7.94 -5.10 -23.19
CA ARG A 204 -8.18 -5.26 -21.74
C ARG A 204 -7.97 -3.95 -21.01
N VAL A 205 -8.66 -3.79 -19.88
CA VAL A 205 -8.52 -2.62 -18.99
C VAL A 205 -8.22 -3.09 -17.58
N VAL A 206 -7.24 -2.48 -16.94
CA VAL A 206 -6.95 -2.66 -15.51
C VAL A 206 -7.27 -1.35 -14.79
N ASP A 207 -8.25 -1.37 -13.92
CA ASP A 207 -8.52 -0.29 -12.98
C ASP A 207 -7.53 -0.40 -11.81
N ALA A 208 -6.57 0.52 -11.75
CA ALA A 208 -5.60 0.71 -10.67
C ALA A 208 -5.70 2.15 -10.11
N GLY A 209 -6.90 2.71 -10.10
CA GLY A 209 -7.19 4.12 -9.80
C GLY A 209 -6.91 4.55 -8.35
N GLY A 210 -6.64 3.61 -7.45
CA GLY A 210 -6.30 3.88 -6.05
C GLY A 210 -7.49 4.36 -5.21
N PRO A 211 -7.26 5.11 -4.11
CA PRO A 211 -8.27 5.35 -3.07
C PRO A 211 -9.60 5.94 -3.56
N ARG A 212 -9.52 6.75 -4.58
CA ARG A 212 -10.71 7.34 -5.20
C ARG A 212 -11.05 6.69 -6.53
N GLY A 213 -10.02 6.51 -7.37
CA GLY A 213 -10.20 6.11 -8.75
C GLY A 213 -10.76 4.70 -8.88
N ALA A 214 -10.42 3.75 -8.03
CA ALA A 214 -10.90 2.38 -8.14
C ALA A 214 -12.43 2.27 -8.19
N ARG A 215 -13.14 3.05 -7.36
CA ARG A 215 -14.61 3.09 -7.41
C ARG A 215 -15.16 3.90 -8.58
N GLU A 216 -14.52 5.05 -8.88
CA GLU A 216 -14.96 5.93 -9.96
C GLU A 216 -14.78 5.29 -11.34
N VAL A 217 -13.63 4.64 -11.58
CA VAL A 217 -13.32 3.99 -12.86
C VAL A 217 -14.20 2.74 -13.06
N ALA A 218 -14.39 1.91 -12.03
CA ALA A 218 -15.28 0.76 -12.09
C ALA A 218 -16.74 1.18 -12.38
N ALA A 219 -17.20 2.31 -11.83
CA ALA A 219 -18.52 2.84 -12.10
C ALA A 219 -18.74 3.24 -13.56
N LEU A 220 -17.70 3.60 -14.31
CA LEU A 220 -17.79 3.91 -15.76
C LEU A 220 -18.25 2.69 -16.58
N VAL A 221 -18.07 1.49 -16.05
CA VAL A 221 -18.54 0.24 -16.68
C VAL A 221 -19.69 -0.40 -15.89
N GLY A 222 -20.30 0.32 -14.95
CA GLY A 222 -21.46 -0.14 -14.17
C GLY A 222 -21.13 -1.16 -13.08
N LEU A 223 -19.89 -1.22 -12.61
CA LEU A 223 -19.45 -2.05 -11.50
C LEU A 223 -19.44 -1.22 -10.21
N ASP A 224 -19.88 -1.83 -9.10
CA ASP A 224 -19.72 -1.29 -7.75
C ASP A 224 -18.58 -2.01 -7.05
N VAL A 225 -17.57 -1.26 -6.66
CA VAL A 225 -16.38 -1.77 -5.98
C VAL A 225 -16.34 -1.17 -4.58
N PRO A 226 -16.34 -1.97 -3.50
CA PRO A 226 -16.43 -1.47 -2.13
C PRO A 226 -15.08 -0.94 -1.62
N VAL A 227 -14.56 0.06 -2.31
CA VAL A 227 -13.35 0.78 -1.91
C VAL A 227 -13.75 2.13 -1.33
N HIS A 228 -13.25 2.43 -0.14
CA HIS A 228 -13.46 3.69 0.55
C HIS A 228 -12.14 4.43 0.71
N ALA A 229 -12.13 5.71 0.36
CA ALA A 229 -10.99 6.59 0.65
C ALA A 229 -11.04 7.01 2.11
N VAL A 230 -10.03 6.63 2.88
CA VAL A 230 -9.92 6.92 4.32
C VAL A 230 -8.72 7.81 4.57
N ARG A 231 -8.86 8.72 5.55
CA ARG A 231 -7.85 9.69 5.92
C ARG A 231 -6.74 9.04 6.77
N HIS A 232 -5.52 9.43 6.51
CA HIS A 232 -4.34 9.02 7.26
C HIS A 232 -3.44 10.23 7.51
N GLU A 233 -3.21 10.58 8.77
CA GLU A 233 -2.37 11.68 9.18
C GLU A 233 -0.93 11.23 9.38
N ILE A 234 0.00 12.05 8.92
CA ILE A 234 1.44 11.79 9.05
C ILE A 234 2.14 13.04 9.51
N VAL A 235 2.98 12.90 10.52
CA VAL A 235 3.87 13.96 11.00
C VAL A 235 5.31 13.49 11.00
N THR A 236 6.23 14.42 10.79
CA THR A 236 7.66 14.16 10.96
C THR A 236 8.26 15.06 12.02
N PHE A 237 9.25 14.52 12.70
CA PHE A 237 10.03 15.21 13.71
C PHE A 237 11.47 15.40 13.24
N PRO A 238 12.14 16.48 13.65
CA PRO A 238 13.53 16.73 13.33
C PRO A 238 14.44 15.70 14.02
N LYS A 239 15.74 15.96 13.97
CA LYS A 239 16.74 15.12 14.63
C LYS A 239 16.36 14.80 16.08
N LEU A 240 16.38 13.50 16.41
CA LEU A 240 16.21 13.00 17.78
C LEU A 240 17.40 13.38 18.67
N GLY A 241 17.19 13.34 19.99
CA GLY A 241 18.17 13.69 20.99
C GLY A 241 19.50 12.95 20.88
N ALA A 242 20.57 13.54 21.43
CA ALA A 242 21.87 12.91 21.47
C ALA A 242 21.84 11.59 22.27
N GLY A 243 22.47 10.55 21.75
CA GLY A 243 22.50 9.21 22.37
C GLY A 243 21.36 8.29 21.95
N MET A 244 20.39 8.77 21.19
CA MET A 244 19.36 7.92 20.60
C MET A 244 19.96 7.13 19.42
N ARG A 245 19.71 5.81 19.41
CA ARG A 245 20.05 4.97 18.26
C ARG A 245 19.27 5.40 17.03
N HIS A 246 19.96 5.55 15.90
CA HIS A 246 19.33 5.86 14.63
C HIS A 246 20.10 5.18 13.47
N PRO A 247 19.45 4.45 12.55
CA PRO A 247 18.00 4.17 12.57
C PRO A 247 17.61 3.26 13.74
N PHE A 248 16.42 3.47 14.27
CA PHE A 248 15.78 2.60 15.25
C PHE A 248 14.77 1.65 14.56
N PRO A 249 14.41 0.50 15.18
CA PRO A 249 13.38 -0.38 14.63
C PRO A 249 12.03 0.33 14.56
N LEU A 250 11.31 0.13 13.46
CA LEU A 250 9.92 0.59 13.33
C LEU A 250 9.06 -0.14 14.36
N PHE A 251 8.06 0.53 14.94
CA PHE A 251 7.05 -0.14 15.75
C PHE A 251 5.64 0.33 15.43
N PHE A 252 4.67 -0.54 15.65
CA PHE A 252 3.27 -0.31 15.38
C PHE A 252 2.41 -0.77 16.56
N ASN A 253 1.57 0.13 17.04
CA ASN A 253 0.51 -0.17 17.99
C ASN A 253 -0.81 -0.29 17.22
N VAL A 254 -1.22 -1.53 16.97
CA VAL A 254 -2.43 -1.83 16.19
C VAL A 254 -3.68 -1.35 16.93
N GLY A 255 -3.77 -1.59 18.23
CA GLY A 255 -4.94 -1.23 19.04
C GLY A 255 -5.19 0.27 19.12
N LYS A 256 -4.13 1.08 18.97
CA LYS A 256 -4.18 2.54 19.00
C LYS A 256 -4.09 3.19 17.63
N GLY A 257 -3.78 2.43 16.58
CA GLY A 257 -3.74 2.91 15.19
C GLY A 257 -2.60 3.86 14.86
N TYR A 258 -1.46 3.76 15.53
CA TYR A 258 -0.27 4.56 15.19
C TYR A 258 0.98 3.70 15.06
N TYR A 259 1.90 4.17 14.24
CA TYR A 259 3.23 3.60 14.09
C TYR A 259 4.29 4.70 14.07
N VAL A 260 5.51 4.33 14.46
CA VAL A 260 6.67 5.23 14.47
C VAL A 260 7.79 4.55 13.70
N ARG A 261 8.42 5.29 12.80
CA ARG A 261 9.58 4.83 12.04
C ARG A 261 10.68 5.88 11.96
N PRO A 262 11.92 5.48 11.68
CA PRO A 262 12.98 6.43 11.37
C PRO A 262 12.63 7.27 10.13
N GLU A 263 12.96 8.55 10.16
CA GLU A 263 12.89 9.46 9.01
C GLU A 263 14.10 10.39 9.03
N GLU A 264 14.96 10.32 8.02
CA GLU A 264 16.23 11.07 7.99
C GLU A 264 17.04 10.86 9.28
N ARG A 265 17.15 11.87 10.13
CA ARG A 265 17.77 11.84 11.47
C ARG A 265 16.75 11.90 12.61
N GLY A 266 15.49 11.94 12.28
CA GLY A 266 14.36 12.05 13.19
C GLY A 266 13.42 10.86 13.11
N ALA A 267 12.14 11.14 13.21
CA ALA A 267 11.09 10.15 13.16
C ALA A 267 9.91 10.60 12.31
N LEU A 268 9.16 9.64 11.82
CA LEU A 268 7.85 9.82 11.24
C LEU A 268 6.85 9.05 12.09
N VAL A 269 5.74 9.69 12.44
CA VAL A 269 4.58 9.07 13.07
C VAL A 269 3.42 9.08 12.08
N GLY A 270 2.89 7.92 11.79
CA GLY A 270 1.65 7.77 11.04
C GLY A 270 0.51 7.42 11.97
N MET A 271 -0.62 8.05 11.76
CA MET A 271 -1.83 7.89 12.55
C MET A 271 -3.01 7.75 11.61
N SER A 272 -3.91 6.84 11.89
CA SER A 272 -5.07 6.65 11.04
C SER A 272 -6.36 6.82 11.80
N ASN A 273 -7.19 7.66 11.25
CA ASN A 273 -8.57 7.83 11.67
C ASN A 273 -9.49 7.08 10.70
N ALA A 274 -9.73 5.81 10.98
CA ALA A 274 -10.56 4.94 10.13
C ALA A 274 -12.01 5.41 9.98
N LEU A 275 -12.42 6.40 10.75
CA LEU A 275 -13.79 6.93 10.78
C LEU A 275 -13.94 8.19 9.92
N ASP A 276 -12.84 8.77 9.47
CA ASP A 276 -12.85 9.95 8.61
C ASP A 276 -12.71 9.51 7.14
N GLU A 277 -13.81 9.57 6.42
CA GLU A 277 -13.74 9.49 4.97
C GLU A 277 -12.89 10.64 4.45
N ALA A 278 -11.98 10.33 3.55
CA ALA A 278 -11.22 11.35 2.86
C ALA A 278 -12.17 12.20 2.01
N ASP A 279 -11.91 13.50 1.95
CA ASP A 279 -12.70 14.45 1.16
C ASP A 279 -13.03 13.89 -0.24
N PRO A 280 -14.31 13.73 -0.58
CA PRO A 280 -14.74 13.23 -1.87
C PRO A 280 -14.34 14.14 -3.04
N SER A 281 -13.89 15.38 -2.80
CA SER A 281 -13.40 16.27 -3.87
C SER A 281 -12.19 15.70 -4.62
N GLY A 282 -11.52 14.68 -4.05
CA GLY A 282 -10.43 13.93 -4.65
C GLY A 282 -9.16 14.71 -4.93
N LEU A 283 -9.08 15.87 -4.39
CA LEU A 283 -7.82 16.54 -4.27
C LEU A 283 -7.04 15.81 -3.16
N TYR A 284 -5.89 15.26 -3.51
CA TYR A 284 -4.96 14.66 -2.52
C TYR A 284 -4.42 15.67 -1.51
N GLN A 285 -4.92 16.89 -1.52
CA GLN A 285 -4.65 17.93 -0.53
C GLN A 285 -5.70 17.86 0.58
N ILE A 286 -5.59 16.82 1.40
CA ILE A 286 -6.41 16.71 2.59
C ILE A 286 -5.76 17.56 3.66
N ALA A 287 -6.54 18.46 4.28
CA ALA A 287 -6.06 19.26 5.41
C ALA A 287 -5.70 18.33 6.57
N PHE A 288 -4.57 18.56 7.21
CA PHE A 288 -4.14 17.81 8.39
C PHE A 288 -5.07 18.08 9.57
N ASP A 289 -5.50 17.05 10.28
CA ASP A 289 -6.37 17.16 11.45
C ASP A 289 -5.52 17.31 12.73
N TRP A 290 -5.35 18.55 13.17
CA TRP A 290 -4.61 18.87 14.38
C TRP A 290 -5.34 18.43 15.66
N ASP A 291 -6.68 18.40 15.68
CA ASP A 291 -7.44 17.92 16.84
C ASP A 291 -7.28 16.41 17.01
N TYR A 292 -7.25 15.66 15.92
CA TYR A 292 -6.93 14.23 15.95
C TYR A 292 -5.49 14.00 16.42
N TYR A 293 -4.54 14.76 15.90
CA TYR A 293 -3.13 14.70 16.32
C TYR A 293 -2.98 14.91 17.83
N GLU A 294 -3.55 15.97 18.38
CA GLU A 294 -3.46 16.28 19.80
C GLU A 294 -4.12 15.21 20.68
N ARG A 295 -5.15 14.54 20.19
CA ARG A 295 -5.82 13.43 20.88
C ARG A 295 -4.97 12.16 20.93
N VAL A 296 -4.24 11.84 19.87
CA VAL A 296 -3.43 10.61 19.76
C VAL A 296 -1.99 10.81 20.28
N ARG A 297 -1.50 12.02 20.26
CA ARG A 297 -0.13 12.38 20.65
C ARG A 297 0.31 11.80 22.00
N PRO A 298 -0.46 11.87 23.10
CA PRO A 298 -0.03 11.32 24.39
C PRO A 298 0.30 9.82 24.34
N ASP A 299 -0.41 9.04 23.52
CA ASP A 299 -0.21 7.60 23.42
C ASP A 299 1.15 7.25 22.81
N TRP A 300 1.54 7.88 21.70
CA TRP A 300 2.83 7.58 21.07
C TRP A 300 4.02 8.31 21.72
N GLU A 301 3.81 9.48 22.37
CA GLU A 301 4.84 10.12 23.19
C GLU A 301 5.17 9.30 24.45
N ASP A 302 4.19 8.63 25.03
CA ASP A 302 4.42 7.76 26.18
C ASP A 302 5.06 6.42 25.75
N ALA A 303 4.67 5.88 24.60
CA ALA A 303 5.31 4.67 24.04
C ALA A 303 6.77 4.94 23.61
N PHE A 304 7.05 6.13 23.06
CA PHE A 304 8.37 6.51 22.56
C PHE A 304 8.80 7.89 23.09
N PRO A 305 9.29 7.95 24.34
CA PRO A 305 9.56 9.20 25.05
C PRO A 305 10.53 10.17 24.36
N ALA A 306 11.34 9.64 23.42
CA ALA A 306 12.25 10.47 22.65
C ALA A 306 11.56 11.52 21.77
N LEU A 307 10.25 11.40 21.54
CA LEU A 307 9.45 12.35 20.76
C LEU A 307 8.84 13.49 21.62
N ARG A 308 8.85 13.35 22.94
CA ARG A 308 8.22 14.33 23.86
C ARG A 308 8.79 15.73 23.66
N GLY A 309 7.89 16.68 23.43
CA GLY A 309 8.25 18.08 23.29
C GLY A 309 9.04 18.44 22.04
N LEU A 310 9.23 17.52 21.10
CA LEU A 310 9.84 17.86 19.83
C LEU A 310 8.84 18.64 18.96
N PRO A 311 9.30 19.69 18.25
CA PRO A 311 8.45 20.40 17.32
C PRO A 311 8.16 19.53 16.08
N VAL A 312 6.94 19.61 15.56
CA VAL A 312 6.59 18.99 14.27
C VAL A 312 7.35 19.71 13.16
N SER A 313 8.04 18.95 12.33
CA SER A 313 8.79 19.47 11.17
C SER A 313 7.91 19.57 9.92
N ARG A 314 7.13 18.53 9.65
CA ARG A 314 6.17 18.48 8.54
C ARG A 314 4.92 17.73 9.00
N ALA A 315 3.76 18.14 8.48
CA ALA A 315 2.50 17.47 8.70
C ALA A 315 1.71 17.42 7.38
N TRP A 316 1.11 16.29 7.07
CA TRP A 316 0.22 16.13 5.93
C TRP A 316 -0.76 15.00 6.16
N ALA A 317 -1.84 15.00 5.40
CA ALA A 317 -2.76 13.89 5.34
C ALA A 317 -2.77 13.25 3.94
N ALA A 318 -3.09 11.97 3.88
CA ALA A 318 -3.20 11.19 2.66
C ALA A 318 -4.50 10.39 2.65
N SER A 319 -4.95 10.00 1.47
CA SER A 319 -6.04 9.03 1.31
C SER A 319 -5.47 7.63 1.15
N ILE A 320 -6.11 6.67 1.79
CA ILE A 320 -5.83 5.25 1.67
C ILE A 320 -7.06 4.54 1.12
N ASP A 321 -6.89 3.54 0.27
CA ASP A 321 -7.94 2.72 -0.32
C ASP A 321 -8.31 1.56 0.60
N TYR A 322 -9.35 1.71 1.42
CA TYR A 322 -9.83 0.60 2.23
C TYR A 322 -10.90 -0.22 1.52
N THR A 323 -10.72 -1.54 1.59
CA THR A 323 -11.74 -2.55 1.37
C THR A 323 -12.37 -2.95 2.70
N PRO A 324 -13.58 -3.55 2.74
CA PRO A 324 -14.25 -3.90 4.01
C PRO A 324 -13.47 -4.86 4.93
N ASP A 325 -12.57 -5.66 4.36
CA ASP A 325 -11.75 -6.65 5.08
C ASP A 325 -10.25 -6.32 5.05
N HIS A 326 -9.87 -5.19 4.47
CA HIS A 326 -8.49 -4.74 4.31
C HIS A 326 -7.57 -5.67 3.49
N LEU A 327 -8.13 -6.67 2.81
CA LEU A 327 -7.42 -7.47 1.81
C LEU A 327 -7.54 -6.82 0.42
N PRO A 328 -6.61 -7.10 -0.48
CA PRO A 328 -6.65 -6.51 -1.81
C PRO A 328 -7.81 -7.07 -2.66
N ILE A 329 -8.20 -6.34 -3.68
CA ILE A 329 -9.01 -6.86 -4.77
C ILE A 329 -8.09 -7.08 -5.97
N ILE A 330 -8.06 -8.31 -6.48
CA ILE A 330 -7.37 -8.70 -7.72
C ILE A 330 -8.35 -9.60 -8.46
N ASP A 331 -9.15 -9.04 -9.34
CA ASP A 331 -10.25 -9.77 -9.96
C ASP A 331 -10.54 -9.29 -11.39
N GLU A 332 -11.22 -10.13 -12.16
CA GLU A 332 -11.80 -9.85 -13.47
C GLU A 332 -13.33 -9.96 -13.37
N PRO A 333 -14.02 -8.94 -12.78
CA PRO A 333 -15.46 -8.99 -12.59
C PRO A 333 -16.26 -8.90 -13.89
N ARG A 334 -15.62 -8.53 -14.99
CA ARG A 334 -16.17 -8.47 -16.35
C ARG A 334 -15.08 -8.86 -17.34
N GLU A 335 -15.45 -9.57 -18.39
CA GLU A 335 -14.51 -10.02 -19.41
C GLU A 335 -13.61 -8.87 -19.91
N GLY A 336 -12.31 -9.05 -19.77
CA GLY A 336 -11.29 -8.07 -20.15
C GLY A 336 -11.24 -6.80 -19.28
N PHE A 337 -12.05 -6.70 -18.21
CA PHE A 337 -12.00 -5.58 -17.26
C PHE A 337 -11.59 -6.07 -15.86
N TYR A 338 -10.42 -5.63 -15.43
CA TYR A 338 -9.78 -6.04 -14.17
C TYR A 338 -9.84 -4.93 -13.13
N VAL A 339 -9.99 -5.29 -11.87
CA VAL A 339 -9.99 -4.36 -10.73
C VAL A 339 -8.83 -4.69 -9.80
N LEU A 340 -8.03 -3.67 -9.48
CA LEU A 340 -6.89 -3.74 -8.58
C LEU A 340 -6.99 -2.68 -7.48
N ALA A 341 -7.28 -3.10 -6.26
CA ALA A 341 -7.27 -2.25 -5.08
C ALA A 341 -6.40 -2.87 -3.98
N ALA A 342 -5.78 -2.06 -3.15
CA ALA A 342 -4.77 -2.52 -2.20
C ALA A 342 -5.28 -2.80 -0.79
N GLY A 343 -6.54 -2.51 -0.47
CA GLY A 343 -7.09 -2.75 0.87
C GLY A 343 -6.38 -1.97 1.99
N GLY A 344 -5.83 -0.79 1.67
CA GLY A 344 -5.09 0.05 2.63
C GLY A 344 -3.57 -0.07 2.55
N HIS A 345 -3.04 -0.93 1.72
CA HIS A 345 -1.63 -1.31 1.73
C HIS A 345 -0.89 -1.03 0.41
N GLY A 346 -1.31 0.01 -0.33
CA GLY A 346 -0.83 0.30 -1.69
C GLY A 346 0.68 0.48 -1.85
N MET A 347 1.37 1.06 -0.86
CA MET A 347 2.83 1.12 -0.87
C MET A 347 3.44 -0.21 -0.42
N MET A 348 2.88 -0.82 0.61
CA MET A 348 3.37 -2.06 1.20
C MET A 348 3.31 -3.23 0.22
N TRP A 349 2.20 -3.39 -0.49
CA TRP A 349 1.94 -4.53 -1.38
C TRP A 349 2.01 -4.20 -2.87
N GLY A 350 2.15 -2.93 -3.25
CA GLY A 350 2.06 -2.49 -4.65
C GLY A 350 2.88 -3.29 -5.64
N PRO A 351 4.17 -3.57 -5.40
CA PRO A 351 4.96 -4.44 -6.28
C PRO A 351 4.37 -5.85 -6.44
N ALA A 352 3.98 -6.49 -5.33
CA ALA A 352 3.38 -7.82 -5.37
C ALA A 352 2.01 -7.81 -6.05
N LEU A 353 1.20 -6.77 -5.79
CA LEU A 353 -0.11 -6.62 -6.42
C LEU A 353 0.01 -6.44 -7.93
N GLY A 354 0.99 -5.65 -8.39
CA GLY A 354 1.29 -5.52 -9.81
C GLY A 354 1.73 -6.84 -10.45
N GLU A 355 2.54 -7.66 -9.74
CA GLU A 355 2.91 -9.01 -10.17
C GLU A 355 1.68 -9.92 -10.26
N LYS A 356 0.83 -9.92 -9.22
CA LYS A 356 -0.35 -10.79 -9.16
C LYS A 356 -1.45 -10.37 -10.14
N MET A 357 -1.58 -9.08 -10.43
CA MET A 357 -2.44 -8.61 -11.51
C MET A 357 -1.90 -9.04 -12.88
N ALA A 358 -0.59 -9.00 -13.09
CA ALA A 358 0.00 -9.52 -14.31
C ALA A 358 -0.21 -11.04 -14.43
N ASP A 359 -0.11 -11.82 -13.33
CA ASP A 359 -0.49 -13.24 -13.31
C ASP A 359 -1.93 -13.45 -13.79
N LEU A 360 -2.88 -12.68 -13.23
CA LEU A 360 -4.30 -12.80 -13.60
C LEU A 360 -4.54 -12.46 -15.07
N VAL A 361 -3.97 -11.36 -15.57
CA VAL A 361 -4.14 -10.91 -16.96
C VAL A 361 -3.54 -11.89 -17.97
N LEU A 362 -2.39 -12.48 -17.66
CA LEU A 362 -1.64 -13.35 -18.58
C LEU A 362 -2.06 -14.82 -18.49
N ASP A 363 -2.32 -15.30 -17.28
CA ASP A 363 -2.46 -16.71 -16.97
C ASP A 363 -3.87 -17.07 -16.45
N GLY A 364 -4.75 -16.08 -16.26
CA GLY A 364 -6.12 -16.25 -15.79
C GLY A 364 -6.26 -16.52 -14.28
N ALA A 365 -5.18 -16.43 -13.50
CA ALA A 365 -5.21 -16.60 -12.05
C ALA A 365 -4.04 -15.88 -11.36
N ALA A 366 -4.30 -15.23 -10.24
CA ALA A 366 -3.26 -14.68 -9.37
C ALA A 366 -2.60 -15.84 -8.59
N ARG A 367 -1.46 -16.31 -9.08
CA ARG A 367 -0.79 -17.51 -8.55
C ARG A 367 -0.43 -17.34 -7.08
N ASP A 368 -0.43 -18.45 -6.34
CA ASP A 368 -0.04 -18.55 -4.91
C ASP A 368 -0.90 -17.77 -3.92
N LEU A 369 -2.01 -17.20 -4.39
CA LEU A 369 -3.00 -16.54 -3.53
C LEU A 369 -4.35 -17.27 -3.64
N PRO A 370 -5.03 -17.52 -2.49
CA PRO A 370 -6.40 -18.04 -2.50
C PRO A 370 -7.34 -17.05 -3.19
N ARG A 371 -8.14 -17.56 -4.14
CA ARG A 371 -9.08 -16.72 -4.88
C ARG A 371 -10.10 -16.05 -3.96
N GLU A 372 -10.55 -16.77 -2.95
CA GLU A 372 -11.50 -16.32 -1.95
C GLU A 372 -11.03 -15.11 -1.12
N ASP A 373 -9.72 -14.85 -1.07
CA ASP A 373 -9.13 -13.71 -0.37
C ASP A 373 -9.04 -12.44 -1.23
N ILE A 374 -9.11 -12.59 -2.57
CA ILE A 374 -8.77 -11.51 -3.49
C ILE A 374 -9.89 -11.17 -4.49
N GLU A 375 -10.85 -12.07 -4.72
CA GLU A 375 -11.94 -11.80 -5.66
C GLU A 375 -12.96 -10.80 -5.11
N LEU A 376 -13.57 -10.00 -5.99
CA LEU A 376 -14.59 -9.01 -5.65
C LEU A 376 -15.84 -9.65 -5.04
N GLY A 377 -16.22 -10.82 -5.53
CA GLY A 377 -17.42 -11.56 -5.09
C GLY A 377 -17.40 -12.01 -3.62
N ARG A 378 -16.26 -11.93 -2.93
CA ARG A 378 -16.15 -12.33 -1.53
C ARG A 378 -16.97 -11.45 -0.57
N PHE A 379 -17.21 -10.19 -0.93
CA PHE A 379 -17.98 -9.26 -0.08
C PHE A 379 -19.48 -9.55 -0.01
N GLY A 380 -19.98 -10.44 -0.86
CA GLY A 380 -21.37 -10.94 -0.80
C GLY A 380 -21.56 -12.20 0.05
N ARG A 381 -20.49 -12.75 0.65
CA ARG A 381 -20.52 -13.98 1.46
C ARG A 381 -20.66 -13.66 2.95
N GLU A 382 -21.30 -14.59 3.70
CA GLU A 382 -21.27 -14.53 5.17
C GLU A 382 -19.83 -14.60 5.69
N LYS A 383 -19.47 -13.68 6.60
CA LYS A 383 -18.14 -13.66 7.20
C LYS A 383 -17.99 -14.84 8.14
N ASP A 384 -16.86 -15.57 8.03
CA ASP A 384 -16.44 -16.55 9.01
C ASP A 384 -16.02 -15.81 10.30
N PRO A 385 -16.74 -16.01 11.44
CA PRO A 385 -16.43 -15.32 12.69
C PRO A 385 -15.10 -15.75 13.33
N ASP A 386 -14.53 -16.87 12.89
CA ASP A 386 -13.28 -17.40 13.42
C ASP A 386 -12.04 -16.97 12.62
N ARG A 387 -12.23 -16.23 11.54
CA ARG A 387 -11.10 -15.68 10.77
C ARG A 387 -10.34 -14.63 11.59
N VAL A 388 -9.12 -15.00 11.98
CA VAL A 388 -8.19 -14.17 12.77
C VAL A 388 -7.79 -12.86 12.07
N GLU A 389 -8.04 -12.79 10.77
CA GLU A 389 -7.74 -11.67 9.87
C GLU A 389 -8.31 -10.32 10.33
N ASP A 390 -9.42 -10.34 11.02
CA ASP A 390 -10.12 -9.16 11.53
C ASP A 390 -9.34 -8.33 12.57
N MET A 391 -8.22 -8.86 13.13
CA MET A 391 -7.52 -8.20 14.22
C MET A 391 -6.25 -7.45 13.85
N ILE A 392 -5.59 -7.80 12.73
CA ILE A 392 -4.31 -7.19 12.34
C ILE A 392 -4.33 -6.65 10.90
N ALA A 393 -5.31 -7.01 10.09
CA ALA A 393 -5.58 -6.28 8.85
C ALA A 393 -5.96 -4.81 9.14
N LEU A 394 -6.48 -4.55 10.35
CA LEU A 394 -6.88 -3.21 10.78
C LEU A 394 -5.72 -2.49 11.44
N PRO A 395 -5.24 -1.39 10.88
CA PRO A 395 -4.47 -0.43 11.64
C PRO A 395 -5.34 0.40 12.60
N PHE A 396 -6.58 -0.03 12.97
CA PHE A 396 -7.49 0.88 13.69
C PHE A 396 -8.41 0.16 14.67
N PRO A 397 -8.68 0.81 15.83
CA PRO A 397 -9.66 0.29 16.76
C PRO A 397 -11.04 0.20 16.08
N LYS A 398 -11.64 -1.00 16.13
CA LYS A 398 -13.08 -1.14 15.88
C LYS A 398 -13.82 -0.37 16.96
N ARG A 399 -14.88 0.33 16.59
CA ARG A 399 -15.80 0.96 17.54
C ARG A 399 -16.38 -0.06 18.51
#